data_0899502c70a8af2e89c8b1f9648a8fb7
#
_entry.id   0899502c70a8af2e89c8b1f9648a8fb7
#
_cell.length_a   1.000
_cell.length_b   1.000
_cell.length_c   1.000
_cell.angle_alpha   90.00
_cell.angle_beta   90.00
_cell.angle_gamma   90.00
#
_symmetry.space_group_name_H-M   'P 1'
#
loop_
_entity.id
_entity.type
_entity.pdbx_description
1 polymer ?
#
loop_
_entity_poly.entity_id
_entity_poly.type
_entity_poly.pdbx_seq_one_letter_code
_entity_poly.pdbx_strand_id
1 'polypeptide(L)'
;MKTENLTPRTTLTLDAQPARLIRHVDERLMSYNIEMTEVTGGTFWKAYTPEQIAGTAEFPAVTGLEDVTAMPELMEYYPPIDLYNERLRRLAKQLGPAWVRISGTWATKNYYDFDGTANGKVPDGYASILTAEQWRGVLDFVSHVGARLLISVSNCAGDHPDGGPLDLTQARKIFEFSHAYGVDIDAIEFMNEPNMMELSGAPKGYTAADYARDQDILYTWVQANYPGFLLVGPCTTGDPEANRGGHSFGAGIASLTNPCTTEELLSG
;
A
#
# COMPACT_ATOMS: atom_id res chain seq x y z
N MET A 1 -4.90 -35.93 -25.51
CA MET A 1 -3.89 -35.37 -24.60
C MET A 1 -3.17 -36.53 -23.95
N LYS A 2 -1.86 -36.71 -24.21
CA LYS A 2 -1.05 -37.73 -23.51
C LYS A 2 -0.70 -37.14 -22.14
N THR A 3 -1.19 -37.74 -21.07
CA THR A 3 -0.70 -37.47 -19.72
C THR A 3 0.71 -38.02 -19.62
N GLU A 4 1.72 -37.15 -19.66
CA GLU A 4 3.06 -37.53 -19.29
C GLU A 4 3.08 -37.85 -17.80
N ASN A 5 3.44 -39.08 -17.47
CA ASN A 5 3.71 -39.52 -16.11
C ASN A 5 4.95 -38.77 -15.61
N LEU A 6 4.72 -37.70 -14.83
CA LEU A 6 5.78 -37.00 -14.10
C LEU A 6 6.30 -37.90 -12.98
N THR A 7 7.39 -38.58 -13.23
CA THR A 7 8.11 -39.31 -12.18
C THR A 7 8.72 -38.27 -11.22
N PRO A 8 8.46 -38.33 -9.92
CA PRO A 8 9.07 -37.41 -8.95
C PRO A 8 10.60 -37.51 -9.04
N ARG A 9 11.26 -36.38 -9.30
CA ARG A 9 12.73 -36.32 -9.40
C ARG A 9 13.43 -36.34 -8.05
N THR A 10 12.69 -36.18 -6.97
CA THR A 10 13.26 -36.12 -5.62
C THR A 10 12.28 -36.71 -4.62
N THR A 11 12.74 -37.62 -3.80
CA THR A 11 11.98 -38.11 -2.62
C THR A 11 12.48 -37.40 -1.41
N LEU A 12 11.60 -36.64 -0.74
CA LEU A 12 11.87 -36.05 0.57
C LEU A 12 11.33 -37.00 1.63
N THR A 13 12.19 -37.51 2.49
CA THR A 13 11.78 -38.25 3.67
C THR A 13 11.70 -37.27 4.85
N LEU A 14 10.50 -37.06 5.36
CA LEU A 14 10.30 -36.30 6.60
C LEU A 14 10.57 -37.25 7.77
N ASP A 15 11.57 -36.93 8.58
CA ASP A 15 11.82 -37.65 9.82
C ASP A 15 10.69 -37.30 10.83
N ALA A 16 10.07 -38.34 11.40
CA ALA A 16 8.99 -38.21 12.37
C ALA A 16 9.47 -37.79 13.78
N GLN A 17 10.74 -37.41 13.92
CA GLN A 17 11.22 -36.83 15.16
C GLN A 17 10.41 -35.55 15.49
N PRO A 18 10.10 -35.30 16.77
CA PRO A 18 9.35 -34.12 17.14
C PRO A 18 10.05 -32.85 16.59
N ALA A 19 9.37 -32.16 15.68
CA ALA A 19 9.90 -30.95 15.08
C ALA A 19 10.25 -29.93 16.18
N ARG A 20 11.45 -29.36 16.10
CA ARG A 20 11.84 -28.30 17.01
C ARG A 20 10.90 -27.10 16.78
N LEU A 21 10.22 -26.65 17.83
CA LEU A 21 9.45 -25.41 17.76
C LEU A 21 10.40 -24.26 17.45
N ILE A 22 10.19 -23.61 16.31
CA ILE A 22 10.98 -22.45 15.87
C ILE A 22 10.38 -21.18 16.50
N ARG A 23 9.05 -21.04 16.40
CA ARG A 23 8.29 -19.92 16.99
C ARG A 23 6.80 -20.23 17.00
N HIS A 24 6.06 -19.51 17.83
CA HIS A 24 4.61 -19.45 17.71
C HIS A 24 4.23 -18.50 16.58
N VAL A 25 3.28 -18.91 15.76
CA VAL A 25 2.69 -18.05 14.72
C VAL A 25 1.54 -17.28 15.34
N ASP A 26 1.46 -15.97 15.06
CA ASP A 26 0.34 -15.13 15.48
C ASP A 26 -0.96 -15.63 14.82
N GLU A 27 -2.06 -15.52 15.52
CA GLU A 27 -3.38 -15.91 15.00
C GLU A 27 -3.84 -15.03 13.82
N ARG A 28 -3.21 -13.87 13.60
CA ARG A 28 -3.49 -12.94 12.51
C ARG A 28 -2.79 -13.35 11.22
N LEU A 29 -3.01 -14.58 10.79
CA LEU A 29 -2.52 -15.07 9.49
C LEU A 29 -3.30 -14.48 8.31
N MET A 30 -4.57 -14.13 8.55
CA MET A 30 -5.39 -13.45 7.58
C MET A 30 -5.15 -11.95 7.67
N SER A 31 -4.88 -11.34 6.54
CA SER A 31 -4.81 -9.89 6.42
C SER A 31 -5.51 -9.46 5.14
N TYR A 32 -5.98 -8.23 5.11
CA TYR A 32 -6.59 -7.66 3.92
C TYR A 32 -6.23 -6.20 3.77
N ASN A 33 -6.16 -5.80 2.53
CA ASN A 33 -5.84 -4.44 2.13
C ASN A 33 -7.13 -3.68 1.83
N ILE A 34 -7.13 -2.40 2.18
CA ILE A 34 -8.06 -1.40 1.69
C ILE A 34 -7.19 -0.33 1.04
N GLU A 35 -7.38 -0.12 -0.25
CA GLU A 35 -6.66 0.94 -0.95
C GLU A 35 -7.08 2.31 -0.40
N MET A 36 -6.13 3.22 -0.26
CA MET A 36 -6.45 4.56 0.23
C MET A 36 -7.50 5.26 -0.65
N THR A 37 -7.49 5.01 -1.95
CA THR A 37 -8.51 5.55 -2.87
C THR A 37 -9.90 4.97 -2.62
N GLU A 38 -10.02 3.79 -2.01
CA GLU A 38 -11.32 3.26 -1.57
C GLU A 38 -11.83 4.00 -0.33
N VAL A 39 -10.91 4.51 0.52
CA VAL A 39 -11.27 5.32 1.70
C VAL A 39 -11.67 6.74 1.30
N THR A 40 -10.87 7.36 0.43
CA THR A 40 -11.07 8.76 0.00
C THR A 40 -12.10 8.92 -1.11
N GLY A 41 -12.38 7.83 -1.83
CA GLY A 41 -12.95 7.89 -3.16
C GLY A 41 -11.91 8.34 -4.19
N GLY A 42 -12.12 7.98 -5.43
CA GLY A 42 -11.20 8.35 -6.50
C GLY A 42 -11.22 7.38 -7.67
N THR A 43 -10.30 7.60 -8.58
CA THR A 43 -10.13 6.78 -9.77
C THR A 43 -9.31 5.54 -9.43
N PHE A 44 -9.82 4.36 -9.79
CA PHE A 44 -9.19 3.08 -9.53
C PHE A 44 -9.42 2.10 -10.68
N TRP A 45 -8.81 0.93 -10.62
CA TRP A 45 -8.86 -0.08 -11.66
C TRP A 45 -10.30 -0.51 -11.96
N LYS A 46 -10.68 -0.50 -13.24
CA LYS A 46 -11.94 -1.08 -13.70
C LYS A 46 -11.98 -2.59 -13.44
N ALA A 47 -13.14 -3.08 -13.10
CA ALA A 47 -13.39 -4.52 -13.11
C ALA A 47 -13.23 -5.07 -14.53
N TYR A 48 -12.66 -6.27 -14.66
CA TYR A 48 -12.58 -6.95 -15.94
C TYR A 48 -13.98 -7.31 -16.44
N THR A 49 -14.18 -7.15 -17.75
CA THR A 49 -15.42 -7.61 -18.38
C THR A 49 -15.49 -9.15 -18.42
N PRO A 50 -16.68 -9.75 -18.53
CA PRO A 50 -16.81 -11.19 -18.70
C PRO A 50 -15.98 -11.75 -19.88
N GLU A 51 -15.88 -10.98 -20.98
CA GLU A 51 -15.13 -11.34 -22.17
C GLU A 51 -13.61 -11.32 -21.92
N GLN A 52 -13.11 -10.34 -21.16
CA GLN A 52 -11.71 -10.29 -20.71
C GLN A 52 -11.38 -11.46 -19.79
N ILE A 53 -12.26 -11.78 -18.85
CA ILE A 53 -12.10 -12.92 -17.95
C ILE A 53 -12.13 -14.24 -18.73
N ALA A 54 -12.96 -14.34 -19.75
CA ALA A 54 -13.04 -15.51 -20.64
C ALA A 54 -11.88 -15.59 -21.64
N GLY A 55 -11.03 -14.58 -21.75
CA GLY A 55 -9.95 -14.49 -22.73
C GLY A 55 -10.44 -14.33 -24.18
N THR A 56 -11.65 -13.82 -24.38
CA THR A 56 -12.25 -13.57 -25.70
C THR A 56 -12.20 -12.11 -26.13
N ALA A 57 -11.76 -11.22 -25.23
CA ALA A 57 -11.45 -9.82 -25.55
C ALA A 57 -10.01 -9.51 -25.12
N GLU A 58 -9.36 -8.65 -25.91
CA GLU A 58 -8.03 -8.14 -25.58
C GLU A 58 -8.11 -7.04 -24.51
N PHE A 59 -7.03 -6.92 -23.75
CA PHE A 59 -6.86 -5.79 -22.83
C PHE A 59 -6.40 -4.56 -23.61
N PRO A 60 -6.80 -3.35 -23.19
CA PRO A 60 -6.29 -2.12 -23.78
C PRO A 60 -4.76 -2.08 -23.74
N ALA A 61 -4.15 -1.70 -24.85
CA ALA A 61 -2.72 -1.51 -24.88
C ALA A 61 -2.34 -0.25 -24.10
N VAL A 62 -1.43 -0.39 -23.14
CA VAL A 62 -0.84 0.76 -22.43
C VAL A 62 0.24 1.33 -23.34
N THR A 63 -0.05 2.45 -23.99
CA THR A 63 0.82 3.09 -25.00
C THR A 63 1.65 4.26 -24.46
N GLY A 64 1.44 4.65 -23.21
CA GLY A 64 2.17 5.73 -22.54
C GLY A 64 1.81 5.78 -21.07
N LEU A 65 2.68 6.37 -20.28
CA LEU A 65 2.59 6.33 -18.82
C LEU A 65 2.63 7.71 -18.17
N GLU A 66 2.33 8.74 -18.91
CA GLU A 66 2.31 10.08 -18.32
C GLU A 66 1.32 10.15 -17.16
N ASP A 67 0.26 9.35 -17.18
CA ASP A 67 -0.56 9.07 -16.00
C ASP A 67 -1.47 7.85 -16.25
N VAL A 68 -1.05 6.66 -15.81
CA VAL A 68 -1.87 5.44 -15.87
C VAL A 68 -3.22 5.65 -15.17
N THR A 69 -3.25 6.49 -14.15
CA THR A 69 -4.46 6.80 -13.38
C THR A 69 -5.45 7.68 -14.16
N ALA A 70 -5.02 8.30 -15.26
CA ALA A 70 -5.87 9.09 -16.15
C ALA A 70 -6.41 8.30 -17.36
N MET A 71 -6.07 7.01 -17.51
CA MET A 71 -6.52 6.19 -18.64
C MET A 71 -7.95 5.69 -18.44
N PRO A 72 -8.96 6.25 -19.16
CA PRO A 72 -10.36 5.88 -18.98
C PRO A 72 -10.68 4.44 -19.40
N GLU A 73 -9.80 3.82 -20.18
CA GLU A 73 -9.91 2.42 -20.58
C GLU A 73 -9.60 1.46 -19.43
N LEU A 74 -8.74 1.86 -18.51
CA LEU A 74 -8.26 1.03 -17.39
C LEU A 74 -8.83 1.45 -16.05
N MET A 75 -9.26 2.70 -15.94
CA MET A 75 -9.65 3.33 -14.67
C MET A 75 -11.08 3.84 -14.72
N GLU A 76 -11.74 3.84 -13.56
CA GLU A 76 -13.03 4.50 -13.36
C GLU A 76 -13.12 5.08 -11.95
N TYR A 77 -14.04 6.03 -11.75
CA TYR A 77 -14.25 6.63 -10.43
C TYR A 77 -15.11 5.72 -9.55
N TYR A 78 -14.65 5.51 -8.32
CA TYR A 78 -15.39 4.86 -7.25
C TYR A 78 -15.65 5.84 -6.10
N PRO A 79 -16.86 5.87 -5.54
CA PRO A 79 -17.13 6.65 -4.34
C PRO A 79 -16.42 6.02 -3.13
N PRO A 80 -16.22 6.79 -2.03
CA PRO A 80 -15.69 6.25 -0.79
C PRO A 80 -16.48 5.03 -0.30
N ILE A 81 -15.79 4.00 0.16
CA ILE A 81 -16.40 2.81 0.76
C ILE A 81 -17.09 3.18 2.08
N ASP A 82 -18.29 2.64 2.31
CA ASP A 82 -18.97 2.76 3.59
C ASP A 82 -18.40 1.77 4.63
N LEU A 83 -17.40 2.22 5.39
CA LEU A 83 -16.77 1.44 6.47
C LEU A 83 -17.66 1.30 7.71
N TYR A 84 -18.80 1.98 7.76
CA TYR A 84 -19.82 1.79 8.79
C TYR A 84 -20.85 0.71 8.43
N ASN A 85 -20.81 0.18 7.21
CA ASN A 85 -21.72 -0.86 6.76
C ASN A 85 -21.69 -2.11 7.66
N GLU A 86 -22.77 -2.38 8.35
CA GLU A 86 -22.85 -3.47 9.35
C GLU A 86 -22.60 -4.86 8.73
N ARG A 87 -23.05 -5.06 7.50
CA ARG A 87 -22.82 -6.34 6.80
C ARG A 87 -21.34 -6.53 6.51
N LEU A 88 -20.68 -5.48 6.00
CA LEU A 88 -19.24 -5.50 5.75
C LEU A 88 -18.47 -5.80 7.04
N ARG A 89 -18.73 -5.05 8.11
CA ARG A 89 -18.11 -5.22 9.43
C ARG A 89 -18.30 -6.64 9.99
N ARG A 90 -19.52 -7.17 9.89
CA ARG A 90 -19.81 -8.53 10.34
C ARG A 90 -19.04 -9.58 9.54
N LEU A 91 -18.98 -9.46 8.20
CA LEU A 91 -18.28 -10.41 7.35
C LEU A 91 -16.77 -10.34 7.60
N ALA A 92 -16.20 -9.12 7.69
CA ALA A 92 -14.79 -8.94 8.02
C ALA A 92 -14.43 -9.54 9.38
N LYS A 93 -15.27 -9.32 10.40
CA LYS A 93 -15.07 -9.91 11.73
C LYS A 93 -15.10 -11.44 11.72
N GLN A 94 -15.87 -12.05 10.83
CA GLN A 94 -15.94 -13.51 10.69
C GLN A 94 -14.70 -14.13 10.05
N LEU A 95 -13.85 -13.34 9.39
CA LEU A 95 -12.57 -13.81 8.90
C LEU A 95 -11.56 -14.09 10.03
N GLY A 96 -11.87 -13.64 11.25
CA GLY A 96 -11.02 -13.80 12.43
C GLY A 96 -10.05 -12.65 12.63
N PRO A 97 -9.12 -12.79 13.58
CA PRO A 97 -8.09 -11.80 13.83
C PRO A 97 -7.26 -11.53 12.57
N ALA A 98 -7.05 -10.24 12.25
CA ALA A 98 -6.42 -9.84 11.00
C ALA A 98 -5.52 -8.61 11.19
N TRP A 99 -4.67 -8.36 10.20
CA TRP A 99 -4.10 -7.04 9.93
C TRP A 99 -4.95 -6.38 8.84
N VAL A 100 -5.27 -5.12 9.04
CA VAL A 100 -5.87 -4.26 8.02
C VAL A 100 -4.79 -3.30 7.55
N ARG A 101 -4.47 -3.36 6.27
CA ARG A 101 -3.51 -2.47 5.62
C ARG A 101 -4.26 -1.39 4.86
N ILE A 102 -4.05 -0.14 5.22
CA ILE A 102 -4.55 1.03 4.49
C ILE A 102 -3.37 1.64 3.75
N SER A 103 -3.31 1.43 2.45
CA SER A 103 -2.11 1.74 1.67
C SER A 103 -2.44 1.91 0.18
N GLY A 104 -1.51 1.57 -0.68
CA GLY A 104 -1.56 1.72 -2.12
C GLY A 104 -0.90 3.01 -2.60
N THR A 105 -0.71 3.11 -3.90
CA THR A 105 -0.08 4.28 -4.55
C THR A 105 -0.74 5.62 -4.18
N TRP A 106 -2.05 5.60 -3.94
CA TRP A 106 -2.81 6.80 -3.55
C TRP A 106 -2.53 7.24 -2.10
N ALA A 107 -2.11 6.34 -1.21
CA ALA A 107 -1.76 6.70 0.17
C ALA A 107 -0.58 7.69 0.22
N THR A 108 0.38 7.51 -0.67
CA THR A 108 1.57 8.37 -0.76
C THR A 108 1.25 9.82 -1.17
N LYS A 109 0.09 10.04 -1.80
CA LYS A 109 -0.30 11.33 -2.41
C LYS A 109 -1.40 12.08 -1.64
N ASN A 110 -1.73 11.65 -0.42
CA ASN A 110 -2.85 12.22 0.34
C ASN A 110 -2.44 13.35 1.27
N TYR A 111 -3.22 14.41 1.25
CA TYR A 111 -3.22 15.43 2.29
C TYR A 111 -4.20 15.05 3.41
N TYR A 112 -3.76 15.07 4.65
CA TYR A 112 -4.63 14.75 5.80
C TYR A 112 -5.28 16.03 6.33
N ASP A 113 -6.53 16.26 5.92
CA ASP A 113 -7.35 17.42 6.29
C ASP A 113 -8.24 17.09 7.49
N PHE A 114 -7.60 16.86 8.65
CA PHE A 114 -8.34 16.49 9.86
C PHE A 114 -8.95 17.68 10.61
N ASP A 115 -8.54 18.89 10.25
CA ASP A 115 -9.06 20.14 10.80
C ASP A 115 -10.03 20.89 9.85
N GLY A 116 -10.22 20.35 8.62
CA GLY A 116 -11.12 20.91 7.62
C GLY A 116 -10.62 22.19 6.96
N THR A 117 -9.34 22.54 7.13
CA THR A 117 -8.79 23.81 6.65
C THR A 117 -8.60 23.84 5.13
N ALA A 118 -8.49 22.69 4.48
CA ALA A 118 -8.41 22.60 3.04
C ALA A 118 -9.72 22.96 2.32
N ASN A 119 -10.86 22.96 3.04
CA ASN A 119 -12.18 23.31 2.49
C ASN A 119 -12.53 22.54 1.19
N GLY A 120 -12.12 21.28 1.10
CA GLY A 120 -12.33 20.43 -0.07
C GLY A 120 -11.42 20.74 -1.26
N LYS A 121 -10.47 21.67 -1.14
CA LYS A 121 -9.49 21.96 -2.18
C LYS A 121 -8.20 21.23 -1.87
N VAL A 122 -7.78 20.34 -2.78
CA VAL A 122 -6.50 19.63 -2.66
C VAL A 122 -5.36 20.64 -2.68
N PRO A 123 -4.49 20.67 -1.65
CA PRO A 123 -3.32 21.54 -1.66
C PRO A 123 -2.30 21.15 -2.73
N ASP A 124 -1.48 22.11 -3.15
CA ASP A 124 -0.43 21.88 -4.14
C ASP A 124 0.55 20.79 -3.65
N GLY A 125 0.98 19.93 -4.56
CA GLY A 125 1.87 18.82 -4.25
C GLY A 125 1.20 17.55 -3.79
N TYR A 126 -0.13 17.56 -3.55
CA TYR A 126 -0.95 16.39 -3.21
C TYR A 126 -1.94 16.06 -4.33
N ALA A 127 -2.48 14.83 -4.33
CA ALA A 127 -3.46 14.40 -5.34
C ALA A 127 -4.87 14.21 -4.77
N SER A 128 -5.01 14.05 -3.46
CA SER A 128 -6.30 13.81 -2.79
C SER A 128 -6.29 14.30 -1.34
N ILE A 129 -7.47 14.29 -0.74
CA ILE A 129 -7.67 14.65 0.67
C ILE A 129 -8.24 13.45 1.41
N LEU A 130 -7.64 13.14 2.56
CA LEU A 130 -8.22 12.27 3.56
C LEU A 130 -8.83 13.13 4.68
N THR A 131 -10.13 13.10 4.81
CA THR A 131 -10.84 13.86 5.83
C THR A 131 -10.85 13.15 7.20
N ALA A 132 -11.07 13.91 8.26
CA ALA A 132 -11.23 13.35 9.60
C ALA A 132 -12.38 12.32 9.69
N GLU A 133 -13.47 12.53 8.95
CA GLU A 133 -14.61 11.61 8.93
C GLU A 133 -14.24 10.27 8.29
N GLN A 134 -13.58 10.31 7.14
CA GLN A 134 -13.11 9.11 6.45
C GLN A 134 -12.12 8.32 7.32
N TRP A 135 -11.19 9.02 7.98
CA TRP A 135 -10.21 8.36 8.83
C TRP A 135 -10.85 7.77 10.10
N ARG A 136 -11.81 8.44 10.72
CA ARG A 136 -12.63 7.83 11.81
C ARG A 136 -13.31 6.56 11.34
N GLY A 137 -13.86 6.54 10.13
CA GLY A 137 -14.44 5.33 9.55
C GLY A 137 -13.48 4.15 9.51
N VAL A 138 -12.20 4.40 9.15
CA VAL A 138 -11.13 3.39 9.19
C VAL A 138 -10.86 2.92 10.62
N LEU A 139 -10.65 3.85 11.55
CA LEU A 139 -10.34 3.54 12.95
C LEU A 139 -11.48 2.74 13.62
N ASP A 140 -12.72 3.14 13.39
CA ASP A 140 -13.90 2.43 13.88
C ASP A 140 -14.02 1.03 13.26
N PHE A 141 -13.72 0.88 11.96
CA PHE A 141 -13.73 -0.41 11.29
C PHE A 141 -12.68 -1.35 11.90
N VAL A 142 -11.44 -0.89 12.01
CA VAL A 142 -10.32 -1.65 12.59
C VAL A 142 -10.64 -2.11 14.02
N SER A 143 -11.12 -1.17 14.85
CA SER A 143 -11.55 -1.46 16.22
C SER A 143 -12.70 -2.49 16.27
N HIS A 144 -13.73 -2.31 15.43
CA HIS A 144 -14.91 -3.19 15.42
C HIS A 144 -14.55 -4.62 15.03
N VAL A 145 -13.67 -4.81 14.05
CA VAL A 145 -13.26 -6.16 13.61
C VAL A 145 -12.19 -6.78 14.51
N GLY A 146 -11.59 -6.01 15.42
CA GLY A 146 -10.51 -6.45 16.30
C GLY A 146 -9.19 -6.66 15.57
N ALA A 147 -8.96 -5.88 14.52
CA ALA A 147 -7.76 -5.97 13.72
C ALA A 147 -6.63 -5.08 14.28
N ARG A 148 -5.42 -5.30 13.77
CA ARG A 148 -4.30 -4.38 13.86
C ARG A 148 -4.19 -3.53 12.60
N LEU A 149 -3.73 -2.30 12.74
CA LEU A 149 -3.65 -1.33 11.67
C LEU A 149 -2.22 -1.18 11.14
N LEU A 150 -2.05 -1.41 9.84
CA LEU A 150 -0.84 -1.10 9.10
C LEU A 150 -1.17 -0.02 8.06
N ILE A 151 -0.33 0.99 7.94
CA ILE A 151 -0.53 2.07 6.96
C ILE A 151 0.73 2.37 6.15
N SER A 152 0.53 2.98 4.96
CA SER A 152 1.53 3.84 4.34
C SER A 152 1.24 5.29 4.68
N VAL A 153 2.26 6.13 4.71
CA VAL A 153 2.12 7.56 4.93
C VAL A 153 2.27 8.35 3.64
N SER A 154 1.88 9.61 3.68
CA SER A 154 2.14 10.54 2.58
C SER A 154 3.64 10.79 2.43
N ASN A 155 4.12 10.76 1.19
CA ASN A 155 5.50 11.00 0.78
C ASN A 155 5.54 11.53 -0.66
N CYS A 156 4.88 12.63 -0.90
CA CYS A 156 4.80 13.26 -2.23
C CYS A 156 5.41 14.65 -2.22
N ALA A 157 5.35 15.36 -3.35
CA ALA A 157 5.95 16.68 -3.47
C ALA A 157 5.50 17.67 -2.39
N GLY A 158 4.25 17.53 -1.89
CA GLY A 158 3.73 18.37 -0.81
C GLY A 158 4.38 18.14 0.55
N ASP A 159 5.04 16.99 0.75
CA ASP A 159 5.74 16.65 1.99
C ASP A 159 7.23 17.00 1.94
N HIS A 160 7.70 17.60 0.84
CA HIS A 160 9.10 17.93 0.60
C HIS A 160 9.28 19.41 0.29
N PRO A 161 9.20 20.30 1.30
CA PRO A 161 9.39 21.73 1.09
C PRO A 161 10.71 22.01 0.35
N ASP A 162 10.63 22.81 -0.70
CA ASP A 162 11.81 23.17 -1.54
C ASP A 162 12.59 21.97 -2.09
N GLY A 163 11.95 20.79 -2.22
CA GLY A 163 12.60 19.56 -2.64
C GLY A 163 13.57 18.98 -1.60
N GLY A 164 13.45 19.39 -0.36
CA GLY A 164 14.25 18.92 0.76
C GLY A 164 13.82 17.55 1.31
N PRO A 165 14.34 17.19 2.50
CA PRO A 165 13.92 15.98 3.21
C PRO A 165 12.42 16.01 3.58
N LEU A 166 11.88 14.83 3.93
CA LEU A 166 10.52 14.65 4.37
C LEU A 166 10.16 15.59 5.54
N ASP A 167 9.11 16.37 5.37
CA ASP A 167 8.44 17.08 6.46
C ASP A 167 7.43 16.16 7.15
N LEU A 168 7.52 16.05 8.46
CA LEU A 168 6.70 15.13 9.24
C LEU A 168 5.28 15.64 9.54
N THR A 169 4.88 16.80 9.03
CA THR A 169 3.60 17.41 9.37
C THR A 169 2.41 16.48 9.09
N GLN A 170 2.38 15.84 7.92
CA GLN A 170 1.29 14.92 7.59
C GLN A 170 1.39 13.62 8.41
N ALA A 171 2.57 13.04 8.55
CA ALA A 171 2.76 11.85 9.38
C ALA A 171 2.33 12.10 10.83
N ARG A 172 2.69 13.26 11.41
CA ARG A 172 2.24 13.63 12.76
C ARG A 172 0.73 13.71 12.86
N LYS A 173 0.06 14.36 11.93
CA LYS A 173 -1.41 14.48 11.93
C LYS A 173 -2.11 13.11 12.02
N ILE A 174 -1.71 12.14 11.20
CA ILE A 174 -2.39 10.84 11.18
C ILE A 174 -2.11 10.02 12.44
N PHE A 175 -0.88 10.06 12.96
CA PHE A 175 -0.53 9.36 14.21
C PHE A 175 -1.22 9.99 15.42
N GLU A 176 -1.12 11.32 15.59
CA GLU A 176 -1.70 12.03 16.71
C GLU A 176 -3.23 11.91 16.72
N PHE A 177 -3.87 11.99 15.55
CA PHE A 177 -5.30 11.79 15.42
C PHE A 177 -5.72 10.38 15.81
N SER A 178 -5.03 9.36 15.31
CA SER A 178 -5.33 7.96 15.62
C SER A 178 -5.18 7.66 17.12
N HIS A 179 -4.07 8.11 17.71
CA HIS A 179 -3.81 7.96 19.13
C HIS A 179 -4.86 8.67 20.00
N ALA A 180 -5.19 9.93 19.66
CA ALA A 180 -6.22 10.69 20.37
C ALA A 180 -7.62 10.05 20.23
N TYR A 181 -7.87 9.35 19.14
CA TYR A 181 -9.11 8.60 18.92
C TYR A 181 -9.17 7.28 19.71
N GLY A 182 -8.03 6.80 20.21
CA GLY A 182 -7.91 5.56 20.98
C GLY A 182 -7.64 4.32 20.15
N VAL A 183 -7.20 4.48 18.89
CA VAL A 183 -6.79 3.39 18.00
C VAL A 183 -5.39 3.71 17.47
N ASP A 184 -4.39 3.04 17.99
CA ASP A 184 -3.02 3.26 17.56
C ASP A 184 -2.73 2.61 16.20
N ILE A 185 -1.76 3.16 15.49
CA ILE A 185 -1.19 2.55 14.31
C ILE A 185 -0.16 1.52 14.78
N ASP A 186 -0.39 0.24 14.46
CA ASP A 186 0.45 -0.87 14.92
C ASP A 186 1.69 -1.09 14.04
N ALA A 187 1.59 -0.76 12.76
CA ALA A 187 2.68 -0.93 11.81
C ALA A 187 2.66 0.13 10.71
N ILE A 188 3.84 0.42 10.18
CA ILE A 188 4.04 1.31 9.04
C ILE A 188 4.86 0.61 7.98
N GLU A 189 4.45 0.76 6.74
CA GLU A 189 5.37 0.79 5.61
C GLU A 189 5.55 2.25 5.20
N PHE A 190 6.78 2.69 4.95
CA PHE A 190 7.01 4.10 4.66
C PHE A 190 6.25 4.57 3.43
N MET A 191 6.32 3.83 2.32
CA MET A 191 5.48 4.05 1.15
C MET A 191 5.21 2.74 0.40
N ASN A 192 4.10 2.72 -0.34
CA ASN A 192 3.74 1.61 -1.20
C ASN A 192 4.65 1.58 -2.44
N GLU A 193 5.14 0.38 -2.79
CA GLU A 193 5.93 0.12 -4.01
C GLU A 193 7.05 1.14 -4.24
N PRO A 194 7.95 1.37 -3.27
CA PRO A 194 8.97 2.43 -3.35
C PRO A 194 9.92 2.25 -4.53
N ASN A 195 10.08 1.04 -5.06
CA ASN A 195 10.88 0.79 -6.25
C ASN A 195 10.26 1.34 -7.54
N MET A 196 9.00 1.81 -7.50
CA MET A 196 8.34 2.51 -8.60
C MET A 196 8.44 4.04 -8.48
N MET A 197 9.12 4.55 -7.45
CA MET A 197 9.44 5.97 -7.21
C MET A 197 8.30 6.93 -7.57
N GLU A 198 8.46 7.72 -8.65
CA GLU A 198 7.50 8.75 -9.06
C GLU A 198 6.09 8.20 -9.33
N LEU A 199 5.96 6.99 -9.88
CA LEU A 199 4.65 6.37 -10.10
C LEU A 199 3.92 6.13 -8.78
N SER A 200 4.66 5.71 -7.75
CA SER A 200 4.13 5.53 -6.39
C SER A 200 3.90 6.85 -5.65
N GLY A 201 4.18 7.98 -6.27
CA GLY A 201 3.86 9.31 -5.77
C GLY A 201 5.03 10.09 -5.18
N ALA A 202 6.22 9.50 -5.11
CA ALA A 202 7.40 10.22 -4.65
C ALA A 202 7.70 11.48 -5.50
N PRO A 203 8.41 12.46 -4.97
CA PRO A 203 8.81 13.65 -5.72
C PRO A 203 9.59 13.29 -6.99
N LYS A 204 9.52 14.17 -8.00
CA LYS A 204 10.29 13.98 -9.23
C LYS A 204 11.79 13.90 -8.95
N GLY A 205 12.44 12.86 -9.49
CA GLY A 205 13.86 12.63 -9.31
C GLY A 205 14.22 12.03 -7.96
N TYR A 206 13.26 11.55 -7.19
CA TYR A 206 13.48 10.87 -5.91
C TYR A 206 14.29 9.60 -6.09
N THR A 207 15.24 9.35 -5.21
CA THR A 207 16.21 8.25 -5.30
C THR A 207 16.09 7.28 -4.13
N ALA A 208 16.78 6.12 -4.23
CA ALA A 208 16.87 5.17 -3.11
C ALA A 208 17.53 5.80 -1.87
N ALA A 209 18.50 6.69 -2.06
CA ALA A 209 19.12 7.42 -0.95
C ALA A 209 18.16 8.43 -0.29
N ASP A 210 17.29 9.07 -1.08
CA ASP A 210 16.24 9.92 -0.53
C ASP A 210 15.22 9.08 0.27
N TYR A 211 14.84 7.92 -0.27
CA TYR A 211 13.96 6.98 0.42
C TYR A 211 14.53 6.55 1.78
N ALA A 212 15.80 6.13 1.83
CA ALA A 212 16.45 5.72 3.07
C ALA A 212 16.50 6.86 4.09
N ARG A 213 16.94 8.05 3.67
CA ARG A 213 16.97 9.25 4.51
C ARG A 213 15.58 9.55 5.13
N ASP A 214 14.55 9.56 4.31
CA ASP A 214 13.22 9.99 4.71
C ASP A 214 12.51 8.90 5.54
N GLN A 215 12.76 7.63 5.24
CA GLN A 215 12.33 6.53 6.10
C GLN A 215 12.96 6.63 7.49
N ASP A 216 14.25 6.96 7.57
CA ASP A 216 14.95 7.14 8.85
C ASP A 216 14.40 8.32 9.64
N ILE A 217 14.05 9.42 8.98
CA ILE A 217 13.42 10.58 9.60
C ILE A 217 12.09 10.17 10.23
N LEU A 218 11.23 9.49 9.45
CA LEU A 218 9.94 9.00 9.93
C LEU A 218 10.08 8.00 11.06
N TYR A 219 10.92 6.98 10.87
CA TYR A 219 11.16 5.92 11.84
C TYR A 219 11.66 6.44 13.17
N THR A 220 12.66 7.33 13.15
CA THR A 220 13.21 7.94 14.37
C THR A 220 12.13 8.67 15.16
N TRP A 221 11.28 9.45 14.48
CA TRP A 221 10.21 10.16 15.14
C TRP A 221 9.14 9.22 15.70
N VAL A 222 8.68 8.22 14.90
CA VAL A 222 7.65 7.29 15.35
C VAL A 222 8.16 6.45 16.53
N GLN A 223 9.39 5.95 16.48
CA GLN A 223 9.96 5.15 17.56
C GLN A 223 10.05 5.92 18.88
N ALA A 224 10.35 7.22 18.80
CA ALA A 224 10.45 8.07 19.99
C ALA A 224 9.08 8.39 20.63
N ASN A 225 8.01 8.45 19.84
CA ASN A 225 6.69 8.90 20.29
C ASN A 225 5.68 7.75 20.46
N TYR A 226 5.81 6.67 19.70
CA TYR A 226 4.90 5.52 19.67
C TYR A 226 5.70 4.21 19.75
N PRO A 227 6.36 3.94 20.90
CA PRO A 227 7.18 2.74 21.04
C PRO A 227 6.32 1.47 20.93
N GLY A 228 6.78 0.50 20.17
CA GLY A 228 6.10 -0.78 19.98
C GLY A 228 5.43 -0.96 18.62
N PHE A 229 5.40 0.05 17.75
CA PHE A 229 5.02 -0.12 16.37
C PHE A 229 6.02 -1.01 15.60
N LEU A 230 5.57 -1.58 14.49
CA LEU A 230 6.42 -2.33 13.57
C LEU A 230 6.74 -1.51 12.34
N LEU A 231 8.00 -1.47 11.93
CA LEU A 231 8.39 -1.02 10.60
C LEU A 231 8.38 -2.22 9.66
N VAL A 232 7.66 -2.10 8.55
CA VAL A 232 7.50 -3.13 7.52
C VAL A 232 8.02 -2.57 6.20
N GLY A 233 8.76 -3.37 5.47
CA GLY A 233 9.21 -2.94 4.14
C GLY A 233 10.68 -3.23 3.86
N PRO A 234 11.16 -2.75 2.70
CA PRO A 234 10.39 -2.04 1.67
C PRO A 234 9.36 -2.96 1.00
N CYS A 235 8.14 -2.47 0.83
CA CYS A 235 7.04 -3.21 0.19
C CYS A 235 7.09 -3.00 -1.32
N THR A 236 8.12 -3.51 -1.96
CA THR A 236 8.37 -3.37 -3.39
C THR A 236 7.39 -4.21 -4.21
N THR A 237 7.02 -3.73 -5.40
CA THR A 237 6.41 -4.57 -6.43
C THR A 237 7.46 -5.53 -7.03
N GLY A 238 7.01 -6.52 -7.81
CA GLY A 238 7.91 -7.53 -8.34
C GLY A 238 9.11 -6.95 -9.05
N ASP A 239 10.30 -7.47 -8.74
CA ASP A 239 11.56 -7.06 -9.37
C ASP A 239 11.46 -7.23 -10.90
N PRO A 240 11.73 -6.16 -11.67
CA PRO A 240 11.74 -6.23 -13.13
C PRO A 240 12.70 -7.31 -13.68
N GLU A 241 13.79 -7.60 -12.98
CA GLU A 241 14.73 -8.65 -13.37
C GLU A 241 14.22 -10.07 -13.08
N ALA A 242 13.44 -10.26 -12.01
CA ALA A 242 12.86 -11.57 -11.69
C ALA A 242 11.81 -12.02 -12.72
N ASN A 243 11.25 -11.09 -13.47
CA ASN A 243 10.23 -11.33 -14.49
C ASN A 243 10.79 -11.48 -15.92
N ARG A 244 12.03 -11.91 -16.09
CA ARG A 244 12.70 -12.06 -17.39
C ARG A 244 11.99 -12.94 -18.43
N GLY A 245 10.87 -13.52 -18.15
CA GLY A 245 10.13 -14.39 -19.09
C GLY A 245 8.66 -14.07 -19.22
N GLY A 246 8.14 -13.04 -18.56
CA GLY A 246 6.72 -12.78 -18.52
C GLY A 246 6.36 -11.34 -18.86
N HIS A 247 5.27 -11.20 -19.53
CA HIS A 247 4.59 -9.93 -19.78
C HIS A 247 3.98 -9.38 -18.47
N SER A 248 4.81 -9.01 -17.48
CA SER A 248 4.26 -8.37 -16.30
C SER A 248 4.04 -6.89 -16.61
N PHE A 249 2.87 -6.42 -16.25
CA PHE A 249 2.51 -4.99 -16.30
C PHE A 249 3.58 -4.13 -15.59
N GLY A 250 4.12 -4.59 -14.45
CA GLY A 250 5.18 -3.92 -13.73
C GLY A 250 6.47 -3.72 -14.52
N ALA A 251 6.90 -4.68 -15.34
CA ALA A 251 8.12 -4.55 -16.12
C ALA A 251 8.02 -3.46 -17.22
N GLY A 252 6.84 -3.30 -17.83
CA GLY A 252 6.58 -2.24 -18.80
C GLY A 252 6.61 -0.85 -18.16
N ILE A 253 6.02 -0.72 -16.99
CA ILE A 253 5.97 0.52 -16.21
C ILE A 253 7.37 0.87 -15.67
N ALA A 254 8.08 -0.09 -15.13
CA ALA A 254 9.40 0.10 -14.57
C ALA A 254 10.39 0.72 -15.58
N SER A 255 10.31 0.36 -16.86
CA SER A 255 11.17 0.93 -17.90
C SER A 255 10.95 2.44 -18.14
N LEU A 256 9.88 3.00 -17.65
CA LEU A 256 9.43 4.37 -17.95
C LEU A 256 9.54 5.35 -16.77
N THR A 257 9.76 4.84 -15.54
CA THR A 257 9.73 5.64 -14.31
C THR A 257 11.05 5.73 -13.57
N ASN A 258 12.17 5.36 -14.20
CA ASN A 258 13.47 5.29 -13.57
C ASN A 258 13.45 4.52 -12.23
N PRO A 259 13.06 3.23 -12.26
CA PRO A 259 12.88 2.45 -11.05
C PRO A 259 14.22 2.19 -10.36
N CYS A 260 14.19 2.04 -9.05
CA CYS A 260 15.26 1.42 -8.31
C CYS A 260 14.97 -0.07 -8.03
N THR A 261 16.01 -0.82 -7.74
CA THR A 261 15.89 -2.21 -7.31
C THR A 261 15.57 -2.31 -5.82
N THR A 262 15.05 -3.45 -5.39
CA THR A 262 14.88 -3.73 -3.95
C THR A 262 16.24 -3.71 -3.22
N GLU A 263 17.31 -4.16 -3.89
CA GLU A 263 18.66 -4.15 -3.33
C GLU A 263 19.16 -2.71 -3.09
N GLU A 264 18.93 -1.80 -4.02
CA GLU A 264 19.28 -0.38 -3.86
C GLU A 264 18.53 0.26 -2.69
N LEU A 265 17.25 -0.06 -2.51
CA LEU A 265 16.44 0.42 -1.37
C LEU A 265 16.95 -0.11 -0.02
N LEU A 266 17.47 -1.33 0.02
CA LEU A 266 17.98 -1.96 1.24
C LEU A 266 19.43 -1.56 1.56
N SER A 267 20.15 -0.98 0.61
CA SER A 267 21.57 -0.59 0.76
C SER A 267 21.76 0.90 1.07
N GLY A 268 20.69 1.67 1.01
CA GLY A 268 20.68 3.14 1.24
C GLY A 268 20.82 3.57 2.67
#